data_9695fc823c264697d43ffa730c3d9d4e
#
_entry.id   9695fc823c264697d43ffa730c3d9d4e
#
_cell.length_a   1.000
_cell.length_b   1.000
_cell.length_c   1.000
_cell.angle_alpha   90.00
_cell.angle_beta   90.00
_cell.angle_gamma   90.00
#
_symmetry.space_group_name_H-M   'P 1'
#
loop_
_entity.id
_entity.type
_entity.pdbx_description
1 polymer ?
#
loop_
_entity_poly.entity_id
_entity_poly.type
_entity_poly.pdbx_seq_one_letter_code
_entity_poly.pdbx_strand_id
1 'polypeptide(L)'
;MEDEILIRYIGKRCSTEEEKQVREWLSDRENRRHLFELEQVWGLKTEMRFSESKHINQAYQRLSGQLGFEKKEVKNEKRVWKITAREWLKYAAILVVVSLFAANLFYITKEDPVAYNTVVVPKGQRVSLLLSDGSTVWLNAESRFSYPAKFSEKYRTVKLEGEGYFEVAHNPKSPFTVVLPMLNVRVLGTKFNAKAYLDEPSWITLKEGSVEVSTLDNKSKERMIPNDQVYYTMSDGLVLIRGTEASSVDTWTTGDLRFENKTLKEMAKAIERRYDMKIKIMDSSLVEEYFTCHFRKDLTIEQAMELLKETRRVNYKIEKKTVYLYKK
;
A
#
# COMPACT_ATOMS: atom_id res chain seq x y z
N MET A 1 15.04 -7.84 15.63
CA MET A 1 15.54 -8.31 14.33
C MET A 1 16.44 -7.21 13.78
N GLU A 2 17.59 -7.54 13.23
CA GLU A 2 18.47 -6.53 12.64
C GLU A 2 17.92 -6.10 11.27
N ASP A 3 17.95 -4.78 11.01
CA ASP A 3 17.43 -4.20 9.76
C ASP A 3 18.13 -4.76 8.50
N GLU A 4 19.37 -5.22 8.66
CA GLU A 4 20.15 -5.80 7.59
C GLU A 4 19.57 -7.13 7.07
N ILE A 5 19.00 -7.95 7.95
CA ILE A 5 18.29 -9.20 7.59
C ILE A 5 16.98 -8.87 6.87
N LEU A 6 16.24 -7.86 7.36
CA LEU A 6 15.01 -7.39 6.74
C LEU A 6 15.25 -6.83 5.33
N ILE A 7 16.34 -6.08 5.14
CA ILE A 7 16.75 -5.58 3.81
C ILE A 7 17.11 -6.74 2.86
N ARG A 8 17.79 -7.79 3.35
CA ARG A 8 18.05 -8.99 2.55
C ARG A 8 16.76 -9.74 2.20
N TYR A 9 15.81 -9.78 3.12
CA TYR A 9 14.49 -10.38 2.91
C TYR A 9 13.71 -9.63 1.83
N ILE A 10 13.63 -8.29 1.91
CA ILE A 10 13.02 -7.44 0.87
C ILE A 10 13.71 -7.63 -0.49
N GLY A 11 15.03 -7.72 -0.49
CA GLY A 11 15.86 -7.94 -1.68
C GLY A 11 15.86 -9.37 -2.22
N LYS A 12 15.12 -10.33 -1.60
CA LYS A 12 15.08 -11.77 -1.94
C LYS A 12 16.46 -12.43 -1.95
N ARG A 13 17.31 -12.07 -0.99
CA ARG A 13 18.68 -12.58 -0.83
C ARG A 13 18.89 -13.27 0.51
N CYS A 14 17.81 -13.66 1.20
CA CYS A 14 17.86 -14.40 2.46
C CYS A 14 18.12 -15.89 2.23
N SER A 15 18.80 -16.50 3.21
CA SER A 15 18.83 -17.96 3.34
C SER A 15 17.48 -18.49 3.84
N THR A 16 17.24 -19.79 3.67
CA THR A 16 16.01 -20.47 4.12
C THR A 16 15.79 -20.31 5.63
N GLU A 17 16.88 -20.29 6.41
CA GLU A 17 16.82 -20.14 7.86
C GLU A 17 16.48 -18.70 8.28
N GLU A 18 17.07 -17.70 7.63
CA GLU A 18 16.74 -16.28 7.84
C GLU A 18 15.30 -15.97 7.44
N GLU A 19 14.81 -16.56 6.36
CA GLU A 19 13.43 -16.40 5.92
C GLU A 19 12.42 -16.92 6.96
N LYS A 20 12.71 -18.07 7.58
CA LYS A 20 11.88 -18.64 8.66
C LYS A 20 11.86 -17.72 9.90
N GLN A 21 13.02 -17.20 10.29
CA GLN A 21 13.13 -16.25 11.42
C GLN A 21 12.36 -14.95 11.15
N VAL A 22 12.43 -14.41 9.93
CA VAL A 22 11.67 -13.21 9.55
C VAL A 22 10.16 -13.48 9.58
N ARG A 23 9.69 -14.63 9.09
CA ARG A 23 8.27 -15.02 9.14
C ARG A 23 7.75 -15.13 10.56
N GLU A 24 8.53 -15.68 11.47
CA GLU A 24 8.17 -15.78 12.89
C GLU A 24 8.14 -14.40 13.55
N TRP A 25 9.11 -13.55 13.26
CA TRP A 25 9.17 -12.18 13.75
C TRP A 25 7.99 -11.33 13.24
N LEU A 26 7.49 -11.55 12.03
CA LEU A 26 6.33 -10.88 11.44
C LEU A 26 4.98 -11.31 12.04
N SER A 27 4.95 -12.22 13.00
CA SER A 27 3.73 -12.55 13.74
C SER A 27 3.21 -11.35 14.55
N ASP A 28 4.10 -10.46 14.98
CA ASP A 28 3.77 -9.24 15.71
C ASP A 28 3.35 -8.09 14.77
N ARG A 29 2.38 -7.29 15.23
CA ARG A 29 1.83 -6.14 14.49
C ARG A 29 2.86 -5.01 14.28
N GLU A 30 3.63 -4.68 15.31
CA GLU A 30 4.63 -3.61 15.22
C GLU A 30 5.77 -3.98 14.27
N ASN A 31 6.16 -5.24 14.26
CA ASN A 31 7.20 -5.76 13.39
C ASN A 31 6.80 -5.71 11.90
N ARG A 32 5.53 -6.01 11.57
CA ARG A 32 5.00 -5.85 10.21
C ARG A 32 4.99 -4.39 9.76
N ARG A 33 4.72 -3.48 10.68
CA ARG A 33 4.78 -2.04 10.40
C ARG A 33 6.21 -1.59 10.10
N HIS A 34 7.19 -2.05 10.88
CA HIS A 34 8.59 -1.75 10.68
C HIS A 34 9.10 -2.27 9.32
N LEU A 35 8.75 -3.51 8.94
CA LEU A 35 9.07 -4.05 7.62
C LEU A 35 8.46 -3.19 6.49
N PHE A 36 7.21 -2.78 6.62
CA PHE A 36 6.55 -1.93 5.64
C PHE A 36 7.24 -0.56 5.47
N GLU A 37 7.70 0.05 6.56
CA GLU A 37 8.47 1.30 6.52
C GLU A 37 9.83 1.11 5.80
N LEU A 38 10.53 0.01 6.07
CA LEU A 38 11.78 -0.34 5.37
C LEU A 38 11.58 -0.62 3.87
N GLU A 39 10.50 -1.29 3.48
CA GLU A 39 10.16 -1.50 2.05
C GLU A 39 9.94 -0.19 1.30
N GLN A 40 9.29 0.79 1.94
CA GLN A 40 9.08 2.12 1.34
C GLN A 40 10.43 2.82 1.06
N VAL A 41 11.38 2.74 2.02
CA VAL A 41 12.73 3.32 1.87
C VAL A 41 13.55 2.56 0.83
N TRP A 42 13.44 1.23 0.79
CA TRP A 42 14.16 0.39 -0.17
C TRP A 42 13.68 0.60 -1.61
N GLY A 43 12.39 0.77 -1.84
CA GLY A 43 11.81 1.09 -3.14
C GLY A 43 12.40 2.38 -3.72
N LEU A 44 12.52 3.43 -2.89
CA LEU A 44 13.16 4.69 -3.27
C LEU A 44 14.65 4.53 -3.65
N LYS A 45 15.38 3.65 -2.95
CA LYS A 45 16.80 3.40 -3.19
C LYS A 45 17.05 2.59 -4.48
N THR A 46 16.12 1.76 -4.88
CA THR A 46 16.26 0.93 -6.10
C THR A 46 16.09 1.78 -7.36
N GLU A 47 15.26 2.82 -7.33
CA GLU A 47 15.11 3.78 -8.43
C GLU A 47 16.33 4.69 -8.61
N MET A 48 17.13 4.93 -7.57
CA MET A 48 18.33 5.78 -7.62
C MET A 48 19.60 5.06 -8.14
N ARG A 49 19.61 3.74 -8.33
CA ARG A 49 20.82 2.94 -8.63
C ARG A 49 21.26 2.89 -10.10
N PHE A 50 20.63 3.60 -11.03
CA PHE A 50 20.99 3.61 -12.45
C PHE A 50 22.08 4.62 -12.86
N SER A 51 22.86 5.17 -11.92
CA SER A 51 23.91 6.16 -12.23
C SER A 51 25.27 5.81 -11.62
N GLU A 52 25.87 4.69 -11.98
CA GLU A 52 27.32 4.48 -11.79
C GLU A 52 28.02 4.15 -13.08
N SER A 53 28.73 5.19 -13.62
CA SER A 53 29.49 5.19 -14.87
C SER A 53 30.73 4.28 -14.90
N LYS A 54 31.03 3.48 -13.88
CA LYS A 54 32.23 2.62 -13.82
C LYS A 54 32.18 1.42 -14.75
N HIS A 55 31.02 0.92 -15.11
CA HIS A 55 30.91 -0.26 -15.98
C HIS A 55 31.05 0.06 -17.47
N ILE A 56 30.80 1.30 -17.88
CA ILE A 56 30.88 1.71 -19.30
C ILE A 56 32.35 1.74 -19.77
N ASN A 57 33.26 2.21 -18.94
CA ASN A 57 34.70 2.27 -19.30
C ASN A 57 35.35 0.88 -19.37
N GLN A 58 34.95 -0.09 -18.57
CA GLN A 58 35.47 -1.47 -18.65
C GLN A 58 34.91 -2.20 -19.87
N ALA A 59 33.70 -1.97 -20.29
CA ALA A 59 33.11 -2.51 -21.51
C ALA A 59 33.82 -1.95 -22.76
N TYR A 60 34.08 -0.63 -22.74
CA TYR A 60 34.80 0.03 -23.86
C TYR A 60 36.24 -0.48 -24.02
N GLN A 61 36.98 -0.73 -22.93
CA GLN A 61 38.34 -1.30 -22.99
C GLN A 61 38.35 -2.77 -23.46
N ARG A 62 37.33 -3.55 -23.16
CA ARG A 62 37.19 -4.93 -23.66
C ARG A 62 36.83 -4.96 -25.13
N LEU A 63 36.00 -4.08 -25.62
CA LEU A 63 35.64 -3.99 -27.04
C LEU A 63 36.78 -3.49 -27.90
N SER A 64 37.56 -2.51 -27.46
CA SER A 64 38.69 -1.97 -28.18
C SER A 64 39.85 -2.98 -28.30
N GLY A 65 40.01 -3.90 -27.32
CA GLY A 65 40.97 -5.00 -27.37
C GLY A 65 40.59 -6.14 -28.32
N GLN A 66 39.29 -6.35 -28.57
CA GLN A 66 38.81 -7.41 -29.47
C GLN A 66 38.73 -6.99 -30.95
N LEU A 67 38.70 -5.69 -31.25
CA LEU A 67 38.53 -5.17 -32.62
C LEU A 67 39.82 -4.79 -33.31
N GLY A 68 41.00 -5.09 -32.73
CA GLY A 68 42.30 -5.06 -33.43
C GLY A 68 42.63 -3.71 -34.05
N PHE A 69 42.35 -2.58 -33.40
CA PHE A 69 42.77 -1.28 -33.88
C PHE A 69 44.27 -1.13 -33.65
N GLU A 70 45.12 -1.42 -34.71
CA GLU A 70 46.50 -1.02 -34.74
C GLU A 70 46.64 0.49 -34.48
N LYS A 71 47.44 0.84 -33.48
CA LYS A 71 47.84 2.22 -33.22
C LYS A 71 48.64 2.73 -34.44
N LYS A 72 48.00 3.37 -35.39
CA LYS A 72 48.73 4.23 -36.31
C LYS A 72 49.30 5.39 -35.50
N GLU A 73 50.64 5.41 -35.39
CA GLU A 73 51.38 6.58 -34.93
C GLU A 73 51.07 7.77 -35.87
N VAL A 74 50.17 8.65 -35.42
CA VAL A 74 49.94 9.91 -36.10
C VAL A 74 51.09 10.84 -35.70
N LYS A 75 52.02 11.07 -36.63
CA LYS A 75 53.01 12.15 -36.51
C LYS A 75 52.29 13.46 -36.18
N ASN A 76 52.59 13.95 -35.01
CA ASN A 76 52.01 15.15 -34.43
C ASN A 76 52.59 16.39 -35.14
N GLU A 77 52.06 16.73 -36.29
CA GLU A 77 52.25 18.10 -36.83
C GLU A 77 51.39 19.02 -35.97
N LYS A 78 52.06 19.76 -35.09
CA LYS A 78 51.42 20.83 -34.28
C LYS A 78 50.90 21.96 -35.21
N ARG A 79 49.77 21.70 -35.83
CA ARG A 79 49.02 22.78 -36.50
C ARG A 79 48.33 23.60 -35.38
N VAL A 80 49.09 24.64 -34.93
CA VAL A 80 48.51 25.63 -33.99
C VAL A 80 47.42 26.39 -34.74
N TRP A 81 46.20 25.93 -34.62
CA TRP A 81 45.05 26.68 -35.05
C TRP A 81 44.91 27.92 -34.12
N LYS A 82 45.36 29.08 -34.61
CA LYS A 82 45.05 30.36 -33.98
C LYS A 82 43.56 30.62 -34.17
N ILE A 83 42.73 30.00 -33.30
CA ILE A 83 41.29 30.32 -33.22
C ILE A 83 41.21 31.76 -32.72
N THR A 84 40.75 32.67 -33.57
CA THR A 84 40.57 34.08 -33.20
C THR A 84 39.57 34.22 -32.08
N ALA A 85 39.73 35.19 -31.18
CA ALA A 85 38.85 35.43 -30.06
C ALA A 85 37.36 35.49 -30.50
N ARG A 86 37.11 35.89 -31.74
CA ARG A 86 35.76 35.98 -32.35
C ARG A 86 35.13 34.62 -32.60
N GLU A 87 35.94 33.60 -32.89
CA GLU A 87 35.45 32.20 -33.03
C GLU A 87 35.12 31.61 -31.66
N TRP A 88 35.94 31.87 -30.63
CA TRP A 88 35.67 31.44 -29.26
C TRP A 88 34.35 32.02 -28.74
N LEU A 89 34.00 33.28 -29.07
CA LEU A 89 32.73 33.92 -28.71
C LEU A 89 31.51 33.16 -29.31
N LYS A 90 31.62 32.62 -30.52
CA LYS A 90 30.55 31.82 -31.14
C LYS A 90 30.31 30.53 -30.38
N TYR A 91 31.34 29.81 -30.01
CA TYR A 91 31.24 28.55 -29.24
C TYR A 91 30.76 28.81 -27.81
N ALA A 92 31.19 29.88 -27.18
CA ALA A 92 30.70 30.30 -25.88
C ALA A 92 29.20 30.64 -25.92
N ALA A 93 28.72 31.33 -26.96
CA ALA A 93 27.29 31.62 -27.13
C ALA A 93 26.46 30.32 -27.30
N ILE A 94 26.97 29.35 -28.08
CA ILE A 94 26.30 28.05 -28.24
C ILE A 94 26.24 27.31 -26.91
N LEU A 95 27.34 27.28 -26.12
CA LEU A 95 27.38 26.64 -24.80
C LEU A 95 26.38 27.30 -23.83
N VAL A 96 26.25 28.63 -23.84
CA VAL A 96 25.27 29.34 -23.01
C VAL A 96 23.83 28.95 -23.41
N VAL A 97 23.54 28.91 -24.71
CA VAL A 97 22.19 28.53 -25.21
C VAL A 97 21.87 27.08 -24.84
N VAL A 98 22.83 26.15 -25.05
CA VAL A 98 22.67 24.73 -24.69
C VAL A 98 22.50 24.58 -23.18
N SER A 99 23.28 25.31 -22.36
CA SER A 99 23.17 25.31 -20.90
C SER A 99 21.82 25.82 -20.42
N LEU A 100 21.34 26.94 -20.99
CA LEU A 100 20.02 27.51 -20.68
C LEU A 100 18.91 26.55 -21.11
N PHE A 101 19.03 25.90 -22.26
CA PHE A 101 18.07 24.91 -22.73
C PHE A 101 18.06 23.67 -21.84
N ALA A 102 19.22 23.15 -21.45
CA ALA A 102 19.36 22.03 -20.51
C ALA A 102 18.83 22.39 -19.13
N ALA A 103 19.12 23.59 -18.63
CA ALA A 103 18.55 24.09 -17.37
C ALA A 103 17.03 24.21 -17.44
N ASN A 104 16.48 24.73 -18.55
CA ASN A 104 15.04 24.83 -18.75
C ASN A 104 14.39 23.44 -18.80
N LEU A 105 14.96 22.48 -19.54
CA LEU A 105 14.51 21.08 -19.53
C LEU A 105 14.58 20.49 -18.12
N PHE A 106 15.65 20.72 -17.37
CA PHE A 106 15.79 20.25 -16.00
C PHE A 106 14.70 20.83 -15.08
N TYR A 107 14.40 22.13 -15.20
CA TYR A 107 13.33 22.76 -14.43
C TYR A 107 11.93 22.27 -14.81
N ILE A 108 11.67 22.01 -16.10
CA ILE A 108 10.38 21.49 -16.58
C ILE A 108 10.19 20.02 -16.20
N THR A 109 11.28 19.24 -16.16
CA THR A 109 11.22 17.80 -15.80
C THR A 109 11.33 17.54 -14.30
N LYS A 110 11.68 18.55 -13.50
CA LYS A 110 11.72 18.43 -12.05
C LYS A 110 10.30 18.33 -11.51
N GLU A 111 9.86 17.10 -11.25
CA GLU A 111 8.63 16.86 -10.51
C GLU A 111 8.82 17.46 -9.11
N ASP A 112 7.98 18.41 -8.72
CA ASP A 112 7.96 18.90 -7.35
C ASP A 112 7.67 17.73 -6.39
N PRO A 113 8.34 17.70 -5.24
CA PRO A 113 8.07 16.62 -4.27
C PRO A 113 6.57 16.67 -3.92
N VAL A 114 5.87 15.58 -4.24
CA VAL A 114 4.44 15.48 -3.99
C VAL A 114 4.21 15.52 -2.49
N ALA A 115 3.61 16.61 -2.01
CA ALA A 115 3.21 16.72 -0.62
C ALA A 115 2.06 15.75 -0.33
N TYR A 116 2.27 14.83 0.61
CA TYR A 116 1.26 13.90 1.06
C TYR A 116 0.56 14.42 2.31
N ASN A 117 -0.76 14.38 2.29
CA ASN A 117 -1.59 14.53 3.47
C ASN A 117 -1.77 13.15 4.12
N THR A 118 -1.73 13.09 5.44
CA THR A 118 -2.00 11.84 6.17
C THR A 118 -3.13 12.06 7.16
N VAL A 119 -4.16 11.24 7.04
CA VAL A 119 -5.29 11.18 7.98
C VAL A 119 -5.15 9.93 8.83
N VAL A 120 -5.23 10.10 10.14
CA VAL A 120 -5.25 9.00 11.11
C VAL A 120 -6.60 9.04 11.82
N VAL A 121 -7.35 7.95 11.73
CA VAL A 121 -8.68 7.83 12.33
C VAL A 121 -8.58 7.12 13.67
N PRO A 122 -8.92 7.78 14.80
CA PRO A 122 -8.92 7.14 16.11
C PRO A 122 -10.00 6.05 16.23
N LYS A 123 -9.89 5.21 17.27
CA LYS A 123 -10.97 4.29 17.66
C LYS A 123 -12.29 5.03 17.87
N GLY A 124 -13.38 4.38 17.55
CA GLY A 124 -14.74 4.93 17.69
C GLY A 124 -15.11 5.99 16.66
N GLN A 125 -14.19 6.39 15.79
CA GLN A 125 -14.42 7.44 14.79
C GLN A 125 -14.39 6.89 13.37
N ARG A 126 -14.97 7.67 12.46
CA ARG A 126 -14.94 7.46 11.02
C ARG A 126 -14.79 8.81 10.33
N VAL A 127 -14.15 8.82 9.20
CA VAL A 127 -13.91 10.05 8.43
C VAL A 127 -14.29 9.79 6.98
N SER A 128 -14.96 10.76 6.35
CA SER A 128 -15.15 10.79 4.90
C SER A 128 -14.33 11.91 4.30
N LEU A 129 -13.72 11.64 3.15
CA LEU A 129 -12.85 12.56 2.42
C LEU A 129 -13.29 12.65 0.97
N LEU A 130 -13.34 13.86 0.45
CA LEU A 130 -13.42 14.11 -0.98
C LEU A 130 -12.00 14.44 -1.49
N LEU A 131 -11.50 13.63 -2.41
CA LEU A 131 -10.17 13.81 -2.99
C LEU A 131 -10.20 14.79 -4.17
N SER A 132 -9.03 15.28 -4.57
CA SER A 132 -8.88 16.28 -5.63
C SER A 132 -9.32 15.80 -7.03
N ASP A 133 -9.47 14.50 -7.24
CA ASP A 133 -9.96 13.90 -8.48
C ASP A 133 -11.49 13.66 -8.49
N GLY A 134 -12.18 14.04 -7.42
CA GLY A 134 -13.62 13.80 -7.22
C GLY A 134 -13.96 12.44 -6.62
N SER A 135 -12.97 11.60 -6.30
CA SER A 135 -13.18 10.34 -5.58
C SER A 135 -13.55 10.60 -4.13
N THR A 136 -14.48 9.80 -3.59
CA THR A 136 -14.85 9.83 -2.18
C THR A 136 -14.31 8.60 -1.45
N VAL A 137 -13.73 8.82 -0.27
CA VAL A 137 -13.17 7.77 0.56
C VAL A 137 -13.75 7.87 1.96
N TRP A 138 -14.31 6.77 2.46
CA TRP A 138 -14.67 6.61 3.88
C TRP A 138 -13.59 5.80 4.55
N LEU A 139 -13.13 6.23 5.70
CA LEU A 139 -12.11 5.56 6.52
C LEU A 139 -12.75 5.09 7.82
N ASN A 140 -12.53 3.82 8.13
CA ASN A 140 -13.00 3.24 9.39
C ASN A 140 -12.03 3.53 10.54
N ALA A 141 -12.44 3.22 11.76
CA ALA A 141 -11.62 3.39 12.96
C ALA A 141 -10.27 2.65 12.86
N GLU A 142 -9.23 3.21 13.48
CA GLU A 142 -7.84 2.72 13.44
C GLU A 142 -7.22 2.67 12.04
N SER A 143 -7.71 3.47 11.10
CA SER A 143 -7.15 3.56 9.76
C SER A 143 -6.18 4.73 9.63
N ARG A 144 -5.13 4.52 8.85
CA ARG A 144 -4.17 5.53 8.38
C ARG A 144 -4.26 5.62 6.88
N PHE A 145 -4.52 6.81 6.35
CA PHE A 145 -4.67 7.05 4.93
C PHE A 145 -3.77 8.21 4.49
N SER A 146 -2.94 7.97 3.48
CA SER A 146 -2.04 8.98 2.92
C SER A 146 -2.33 9.18 1.45
N TYR A 147 -2.52 10.44 1.06
CA TYR A 147 -2.86 10.83 -0.31
C TYR A 147 -2.18 12.15 -0.68
N PRO A 148 -1.86 12.37 -1.97
CA PRO A 148 -1.26 13.62 -2.42
C PRO A 148 -2.28 14.74 -2.40
N ALA A 149 -1.85 15.97 -2.11
CA ALA A 149 -2.72 17.15 -2.17
C ALA A 149 -3.32 17.34 -3.58
N LYS A 150 -2.58 16.95 -4.62
CA LYS A 150 -3.01 16.95 -6.02
C LYS A 150 -2.48 15.68 -6.70
N PHE A 151 -3.33 14.98 -7.42
CA PHE A 151 -2.93 13.82 -8.21
C PHE A 151 -2.16 14.23 -9.48
N SER A 152 -1.29 13.33 -9.94
CA SER A 152 -0.67 13.41 -11.25
C SER A 152 -1.71 13.15 -12.37
N GLU A 153 -1.46 13.68 -13.56
CA GLU A 153 -2.30 13.41 -14.73
C GLU A 153 -2.22 11.94 -15.18
N LYS A 154 -1.12 11.25 -14.87
CA LYS A 154 -0.86 9.88 -15.34
C LYS A 154 -1.32 8.81 -14.37
N TYR A 155 -1.31 9.10 -13.06
CA TYR A 155 -1.65 8.12 -12.01
C TYR A 155 -2.13 8.80 -10.74
N ARG A 156 -3.00 8.10 -10.02
CA ARG A 156 -3.60 8.53 -8.76
C ARG A 156 -3.26 7.48 -7.69
N THR A 157 -2.22 7.72 -6.90
CA THR A 157 -1.77 6.75 -5.90
C THR A 157 -2.04 7.25 -4.49
N VAL A 158 -2.63 6.39 -3.67
CA VAL A 158 -2.91 6.60 -2.25
C VAL A 158 -2.41 5.40 -1.45
N LYS A 159 -2.22 5.56 -0.14
CA LYS A 159 -1.81 4.48 0.77
C LYS A 159 -2.85 4.32 1.86
N LEU A 160 -3.19 3.07 2.18
CA LEU A 160 -4.11 2.73 3.25
C LEU A 160 -3.53 1.62 4.13
N GLU A 161 -3.52 1.86 5.43
CA GLU A 161 -3.42 0.86 6.48
C GLU A 161 -4.71 0.92 7.29
N GLY A 162 -5.47 -0.16 7.39
CA GLY A 162 -6.79 -0.17 8.03
C GLY A 162 -7.91 -0.53 7.07
N GLU A 163 -9.07 0.13 7.17
CA GLU A 163 -10.22 -0.14 6.32
C GLU A 163 -10.75 1.14 5.68
N GLY A 164 -10.97 1.07 4.36
CA GLY A 164 -11.54 2.14 3.58
C GLY A 164 -12.53 1.64 2.54
N TYR A 165 -13.65 2.36 2.41
CA TYR A 165 -14.57 2.22 1.31
C TYR A 165 -14.31 3.35 0.30
N PHE A 166 -14.21 3.00 -0.96
CA PHE A 166 -13.80 3.88 -2.04
C PHE A 166 -14.91 3.97 -3.09
N GLU A 167 -15.30 5.18 -3.44
CA GLU A 167 -16.05 5.50 -4.66
C GLU A 167 -15.13 6.32 -5.56
N VAL A 168 -14.43 5.62 -6.46
CA VAL A 168 -13.39 6.22 -7.30
C VAL A 168 -14.01 6.82 -8.54
N ALA A 169 -13.70 8.08 -8.81
CA ALA A 169 -14.10 8.79 -10.03
C ALA A 169 -13.53 8.10 -11.27
N HIS A 170 -14.39 7.87 -12.28
CA HIS A 170 -14.02 7.15 -13.49
C HIS A 170 -13.02 7.95 -14.33
N ASN A 171 -11.82 7.40 -14.54
CA ASN A 171 -10.80 7.96 -15.41
C ASN A 171 -9.86 6.86 -15.95
N PRO A 172 -10.12 6.32 -17.15
CA PRO A 172 -9.32 5.25 -17.74
C PRO A 172 -7.89 5.66 -18.09
N LYS A 173 -7.65 6.96 -18.31
CA LYS A 173 -6.32 7.50 -18.68
C LYS A 173 -5.39 7.63 -17.47
N SER A 174 -5.95 7.74 -16.27
CA SER A 174 -5.19 7.88 -15.02
C SER A 174 -5.70 6.86 -14.00
N PRO A 175 -5.12 5.67 -13.93
CA PRO A 175 -5.51 4.63 -12.96
C PRO A 175 -5.39 5.12 -11.53
N PHE A 176 -6.31 4.66 -10.66
CA PHE A 176 -6.27 4.90 -9.23
C PHE A 176 -5.71 3.65 -8.54
N THR A 177 -4.68 3.82 -7.73
CA THR A 177 -4.00 2.72 -7.05
C THR A 177 -4.03 2.94 -5.54
N VAL A 178 -4.59 1.99 -4.80
CA VAL A 178 -4.49 1.93 -3.34
C VAL A 178 -3.36 0.97 -2.97
N VAL A 179 -2.31 1.50 -2.37
CA VAL A 179 -1.21 0.72 -1.82
C VAL A 179 -1.58 0.31 -0.39
N LEU A 180 -1.71 -0.97 -0.18
CA LEU A 180 -1.97 -1.62 1.10
C LEU A 180 -0.66 -2.20 1.65
N PRO A 181 -0.59 -2.61 2.93
CA PRO A 181 0.62 -3.19 3.51
C PRO A 181 1.23 -4.34 2.74
N MET A 182 0.41 -5.17 2.05
CA MET A 182 0.89 -6.37 1.34
C MET A 182 0.37 -6.45 -0.10
N LEU A 183 -0.49 -5.54 -0.54
CA LEU A 183 -1.19 -5.62 -1.82
C LEU A 183 -1.24 -4.24 -2.50
N ASN A 184 -1.36 -4.25 -3.82
CA ASN A 184 -1.79 -3.11 -4.61
C ASN A 184 -3.18 -3.38 -5.17
N VAL A 185 -4.06 -2.39 -5.09
CA VAL A 185 -5.43 -2.42 -5.63
C VAL A 185 -5.53 -1.34 -6.69
N ARG A 186 -5.69 -1.73 -7.95
CA ARG A 186 -5.74 -0.82 -9.10
C ARG A 186 -7.14 -0.80 -9.73
N VAL A 187 -7.65 0.40 -9.95
CA VAL A 187 -9.00 0.62 -10.49
C VAL A 187 -9.03 1.79 -11.48
N LEU A 188 -10.08 1.88 -12.30
CA LEU A 188 -10.28 2.98 -13.26
C LEU A 188 -11.49 3.85 -12.91
N GLY A 189 -12.40 3.34 -12.07
CA GLY A 189 -13.66 3.97 -11.65
C GLY A 189 -14.57 2.90 -11.07
N THR A 190 -14.58 2.76 -9.75
CA THR A 190 -14.98 1.52 -9.09
C THR A 190 -15.43 1.83 -7.68
N LYS A 191 -16.45 1.09 -7.19
CA LYS A 191 -16.86 1.11 -5.78
C LYS A 191 -16.42 -0.19 -5.12
N PHE A 192 -15.57 -0.09 -4.10
CA PHE A 192 -15.00 -1.26 -3.43
C PHE A 192 -14.62 -0.94 -1.98
N ASN A 193 -14.57 -1.97 -1.17
CA ASN A 193 -14.02 -1.93 0.19
C ASN A 193 -12.65 -2.59 0.22
N ALA A 194 -11.71 -1.97 0.90
CA ALA A 194 -10.40 -2.55 1.19
C ALA A 194 -10.17 -2.54 2.70
N LYS A 195 -10.02 -3.73 3.29
CA LYS A 195 -9.69 -3.94 4.69
C LYS A 195 -8.30 -4.56 4.79
N ALA A 196 -7.34 -3.85 5.36
CA ALA A 196 -5.94 -4.23 5.43
C ALA A 196 -5.28 -3.74 6.73
N TYR A 197 -5.79 -4.19 7.88
CA TYR A 197 -5.13 -4.02 9.17
C TYR A 197 -3.93 -4.96 9.27
N LEU A 198 -2.85 -4.51 9.91
CA LEU A 198 -1.58 -5.26 9.96
C LEU A 198 -1.68 -6.63 10.67
N ASP A 199 -2.62 -6.77 11.58
CA ASP A 199 -2.84 -7.97 12.40
C ASP A 199 -4.01 -8.85 11.95
N GLU A 200 -4.55 -8.60 10.74
CA GLU A 200 -5.67 -9.31 10.16
C GLU A 200 -5.38 -9.66 8.69
N PRO A 201 -6.03 -10.68 8.13
CA PRO A 201 -6.03 -10.90 6.68
C PRO A 201 -6.51 -9.67 5.93
N SER A 202 -5.91 -9.38 4.79
CA SER A 202 -6.40 -8.32 3.92
C SER A 202 -7.59 -8.82 3.11
N TRP A 203 -8.64 -8.00 3.01
CA TRP A 203 -9.85 -8.29 2.27
C TRP A 203 -10.18 -7.16 1.32
N ILE A 204 -10.42 -7.47 0.06
CA ILE A 204 -10.91 -6.54 -0.95
C ILE A 204 -12.25 -7.07 -1.46
N THR A 205 -13.30 -6.28 -1.37
CA THR A 205 -14.65 -6.65 -1.83
C THR A 205 -15.10 -5.66 -2.88
N LEU A 206 -15.47 -6.14 -4.06
CA LEU A 206 -15.88 -5.32 -5.18
C LEU A 206 -17.40 -5.20 -5.23
N LYS A 207 -17.91 -3.96 -5.17
CA LYS A 207 -19.34 -3.66 -5.30
C LYS A 207 -19.73 -3.31 -6.74
N GLU A 208 -18.95 -2.45 -7.42
CA GLU A 208 -19.27 -1.96 -8.76
C GLU A 208 -17.98 -1.67 -9.54
N GLY A 209 -17.96 -2.01 -10.83
CA GLY A 209 -16.83 -1.74 -11.73
C GLY A 209 -15.88 -2.93 -11.88
N SER A 210 -14.58 -2.68 -11.88
CA SER A 210 -13.52 -3.70 -12.01
C SER A 210 -12.31 -3.33 -11.16
N VAL A 211 -11.70 -4.32 -10.53
CA VAL A 211 -10.51 -4.19 -9.69
C VAL A 211 -9.44 -5.16 -10.16
N GLU A 212 -8.21 -4.71 -10.25
CA GLU A 212 -7.02 -5.55 -10.33
C GLU A 212 -6.31 -5.50 -8.97
N VAL A 213 -6.18 -6.66 -8.31
CA VAL A 213 -5.42 -6.82 -7.07
C VAL A 213 -4.12 -7.52 -7.39
N SER A 214 -3.00 -7.02 -6.89
CA SER A 214 -1.70 -7.68 -7.05
C SER A 214 -0.92 -7.66 -5.74
N THR A 215 -0.02 -8.63 -5.57
CA THR A 215 1.02 -8.58 -4.54
C THR A 215 2.01 -7.45 -4.84
N LEU A 216 2.72 -6.95 -3.82
CA LEU A 216 3.70 -5.85 -3.99
C LEU A 216 4.81 -6.19 -4.98
N ASP A 217 5.18 -7.46 -5.07
CA ASP A 217 6.18 -7.95 -6.03
C ASP A 217 5.61 -8.25 -7.43
N ASN A 218 4.31 -7.99 -7.64
CA ASN A 218 3.57 -8.24 -8.88
C ASN A 218 3.61 -9.70 -9.40
N LYS A 219 3.97 -10.68 -8.57
CA LYS A 219 4.01 -12.08 -8.98
C LYS A 219 2.64 -12.72 -9.07
N SER A 220 1.73 -12.32 -8.19
CA SER A 220 0.34 -12.79 -8.20
C SER A 220 -0.58 -11.64 -8.50
N LYS A 221 -1.56 -11.87 -9.38
CA LYS A 221 -2.56 -10.89 -9.79
C LYS A 221 -3.91 -11.55 -9.98
N GLU A 222 -4.95 -10.87 -9.49
CA GLU A 222 -6.34 -11.29 -9.68
C GLU A 222 -7.16 -10.12 -10.22
N ARG A 223 -8.08 -10.43 -11.13
CA ARG A 223 -9.06 -9.47 -11.63
C ARG A 223 -10.44 -9.83 -11.11
N MET A 224 -11.08 -8.85 -10.48
CA MET A 224 -12.40 -8.96 -9.86
C MET A 224 -13.47 -8.35 -10.75
N ILE A 225 -14.63 -8.98 -10.74
CA ILE A 225 -15.91 -8.45 -11.23
C ILE A 225 -16.84 -8.19 -10.02
N PRO A 226 -17.95 -7.44 -10.16
CA PRO A 226 -18.87 -7.19 -9.05
C PRO A 226 -19.31 -8.46 -8.33
N ASN A 227 -19.38 -8.38 -7.01
CA ASN A 227 -19.61 -9.49 -6.06
C ASN A 227 -18.45 -10.50 -5.94
N ASP A 228 -17.25 -10.17 -6.44
CA ASP A 228 -16.05 -10.91 -6.09
C ASP A 228 -15.42 -10.36 -4.82
N GLN A 229 -14.71 -11.23 -4.11
CA GLN A 229 -13.90 -10.91 -2.97
C GLN A 229 -12.51 -11.54 -3.12
N VAL A 230 -11.48 -10.80 -2.74
CA VAL A 230 -10.12 -11.30 -2.63
C VAL A 230 -9.70 -11.22 -1.18
N TYR A 231 -9.10 -12.29 -0.67
CA TYR A 231 -8.38 -12.22 0.58
C TYR A 231 -6.91 -12.58 0.41
N TYR A 232 -6.09 -12.07 1.32
CA TYR A 232 -4.66 -12.34 1.34
C TYR A 232 -4.17 -12.60 2.75
N THR A 233 -3.40 -13.67 2.90
CA THR A 233 -2.55 -13.95 4.06
C THR A 233 -1.15 -14.32 3.60
N MET A 234 -0.17 -14.29 4.48
CA MET A 234 1.19 -14.74 4.14
C MET A 234 1.25 -16.25 3.87
N SER A 235 0.38 -17.05 4.50
CA SER A 235 0.31 -18.52 4.33
C SER A 235 -0.39 -18.92 3.04
N ASP A 236 -1.51 -18.29 2.73
CA ASP A 236 -2.40 -18.74 1.65
C ASP A 236 -2.13 -17.99 0.34
N GLY A 237 -1.43 -16.84 0.42
CA GLY A 237 -1.23 -15.95 -0.73
C GLY A 237 -2.50 -15.22 -1.12
N LEU A 238 -2.60 -14.85 -2.39
CA LEU A 238 -3.74 -14.14 -2.97
C LEU A 238 -4.80 -15.14 -3.42
N VAL A 239 -5.99 -15.09 -2.83
CA VAL A 239 -7.11 -16.00 -3.11
C VAL A 239 -8.33 -15.23 -3.55
N LEU A 240 -8.86 -15.55 -4.73
CA LEU A 240 -10.08 -14.98 -5.28
C LEU A 240 -11.29 -15.85 -4.95
N ILE A 241 -12.32 -15.24 -4.37
CA ILE A 241 -13.62 -15.84 -4.06
C ILE A 241 -14.67 -15.17 -4.93
N ARG A 242 -15.41 -15.95 -5.70
CA ARG A 242 -16.42 -15.41 -6.62
C ARG A 242 -17.83 -15.52 -6.04
N GLY A 243 -18.68 -14.56 -6.45
CA GLY A 243 -20.11 -14.60 -6.14
C GLY A 243 -20.44 -14.38 -4.67
N THR A 244 -19.66 -13.56 -3.96
CA THR A 244 -19.97 -13.15 -2.60
C THR A 244 -21.02 -12.03 -2.61
N GLU A 245 -21.80 -11.91 -1.53
CA GLU A 245 -22.75 -10.80 -1.42
C GLU A 245 -22.04 -9.50 -1.01
N ALA A 246 -21.82 -8.60 -2.00
CA ALA A 246 -21.16 -7.30 -1.74
C ALA A 246 -22.13 -6.17 -1.36
N SER A 247 -23.45 -6.46 -1.27
CA SER A 247 -24.48 -5.43 -1.03
C SER A 247 -24.33 -4.72 0.33
N SER A 248 -23.78 -5.40 1.33
CA SER A 248 -23.63 -4.89 2.69
C SER A 248 -22.23 -4.36 3.02
N VAL A 249 -21.31 -4.35 2.05
CA VAL A 249 -19.89 -4.04 2.30
C VAL A 249 -19.61 -2.60 2.74
N ASP A 250 -20.51 -1.69 2.43
CA ASP A 250 -20.45 -0.27 2.80
C ASP A 250 -21.33 0.11 4.01
N THR A 251 -22.05 -0.82 4.62
CA THR A 251 -22.95 -0.52 5.74
C THR A 251 -22.26 0.12 6.94
N TRP A 252 -20.99 -0.22 7.15
CA TRP A 252 -20.19 0.37 8.20
C TRP A 252 -19.96 1.90 8.00
N THR A 253 -20.04 2.42 6.76
CA THR A 253 -19.88 3.86 6.47
C THR A 253 -20.97 4.69 7.14
N THR A 254 -22.17 4.13 7.26
CA THR A 254 -23.30 4.76 7.97
C THR A 254 -23.26 4.52 9.47
N GLY A 255 -22.44 3.60 9.95
CA GLY A 255 -22.23 3.29 11.34
C GLY A 255 -22.76 1.95 11.80
N ASP A 256 -23.39 1.22 10.95
CA ASP A 256 -23.86 -0.11 11.29
C ASP A 256 -22.72 -1.12 11.25
N LEU A 257 -22.75 -2.13 12.13
CA LEU A 257 -21.89 -3.31 12.03
C LEU A 257 -22.77 -4.51 11.70
N ARG A 258 -22.56 -5.06 10.52
CA ARG A 258 -23.24 -6.26 10.08
C ARG A 258 -22.25 -7.42 10.01
N PHE A 259 -22.56 -8.45 10.75
CA PHE A 259 -21.79 -9.68 10.79
C PHE A 259 -22.62 -10.81 10.18
N GLU A 260 -22.11 -11.42 9.14
CA GLU A 260 -22.72 -12.57 8.48
C GLU A 260 -21.71 -13.71 8.52
N ASN A 261 -22.03 -14.75 9.29
CA ASN A 261 -21.17 -15.92 9.46
C ASN A 261 -19.71 -15.55 9.79
N LYS A 262 -19.50 -14.67 10.80
CA LYS A 262 -18.20 -14.21 11.26
C LYS A 262 -17.83 -14.86 12.59
N THR A 263 -16.56 -15.19 12.77
CA THR A 263 -16.06 -15.72 14.04
C THR A 263 -16.17 -14.67 15.14
N LEU A 264 -16.32 -15.11 16.39
CA LEU A 264 -16.36 -14.20 17.53
C LEU A 264 -15.06 -13.36 17.61
N LYS A 265 -13.94 -13.92 17.20
CA LYS A 265 -12.65 -13.22 17.11
C LYS A 265 -12.68 -12.05 16.12
N GLU A 266 -13.23 -12.28 14.91
CA GLU A 266 -13.38 -11.20 13.91
C GLU A 266 -14.35 -10.12 14.40
N MET A 267 -15.46 -10.53 15.02
CA MET A 267 -16.44 -9.62 15.61
C MET A 267 -15.84 -8.78 16.73
N ALA A 268 -15.08 -9.40 17.64
CA ALA A 268 -14.41 -8.73 18.75
C ALA A 268 -13.52 -7.59 18.25
N LYS A 269 -12.72 -7.82 17.21
CA LYS A 269 -11.87 -6.78 16.59
C LYS A 269 -12.69 -5.57 16.07
N ALA A 270 -13.79 -5.83 15.37
CA ALA A 270 -14.66 -4.78 14.85
C ALA A 270 -15.36 -4.00 15.98
N ILE A 271 -15.78 -4.70 17.03
CA ILE A 271 -16.42 -4.09 18.22
C ILE A 271 -15.40 -3.24 18.98
N GLU A 272 -14.17 -3.73 19.19
CA GLU A 272 -13.08 -2.97 19.82
C GLU A 272 -12.81 -1.66 19.11
N ARG A 273 -12.76 -1.68 17.78
CA ARG A 273 -12.53 -0.49 16.95
C ARG A 273 -13.70 0.49 17.06
N ARG A 274 -14.93 -0.02 16.98
CA ARG A 274 -16.12 0.85 16.99
C ARG A 274 -16.35 1.54 18.31
N TYR A 275 -16.22 0.80 19.44
CA TYR A 275 -16.61 1.30 20.76
C TYR A 275 -15.43 1.79 21.61
N ASP A 276 -14.22 1.75 21.09
CA ASP A 276 -12.98 2.05 21.84
C ASP A 276 -12.92 1.26 23.16
N MET A 277 -13.22 -0.04 23.07
CA MET A 277 -13.24 -0.98 24.18
C MET A 277 -12.24 -2.11 23.91
N LYS A 278 -11.78 -2.79 24.97
CA LYS A 278 -11.07 -4.06 24.86
C LYS A 278 -12.05 -5.23 24.97
N ILE A 279 -11.94 -6.23 24.08
CA ILE A 279 -12.72 -7.46 24.17
C ILE A 279 -11.78 -8.63 24.55
N LYS A 280 -12.12 -9.33 25.63
CA LYS A 280 -11.40 -10.52 26.06
C LYS A 280 -12.33 -11.73 26.00
N ILE A 281 -12.03 -12.67 25.11
CA ILE A 281 -12.73 -13.94 25.02
C ILE A 281 -12.05 -14.88 26.04
N MET A 282 -12.77 -15.21 27.12
CA MET A 282 -12.23 -15.98 28.23
C MET A 282 -12.25 -17.49 27.99
N ASP A 283 -13.13 -17.96 27.11
CA ASP A 283 -13.26 -19.35 26.74
C ASP A 283 -12.76 -19.54 25.30
N SER A 284 -11.70 -20.33 25.13
CA SER A 284 -11.09 -20.58 23.82
C SER A 284 -12.04 -21.28 22.84
N SER A 285 -13.03 -22.02 23.32
CA SER A 285 -14.03 -22.66 22.45
C SER A 285 -14.92 -21.67 21.70
N LEU A 286 -15.05 -20.43 22.20
CA LEU A 286 -15.85 -19.39 21.57
C LEU A 286 -15.12 -18.66 20.43
N VAL A 287 -13.79 -18.70 20.40
CA VAL A 287 -12.95 -17.87 19.52
C VAL A 287 -13.32 -18.05 18.06
N GLU A 288 -13.49 -19.30 17.64
CA GLU A 288 -13.79 -19.68 16.25
C GLU A 288 -15.30 -19.99 16.04
N GLU A 289 -16.17 -19.72 17.03
CA GLU A 289 -17.62 -19.85 16.84
C GLU A 289 -18.15 -18.74 15.92
N TYR A 290 -19.05 -19.12 15.01
CA TYR A 290 -19.61 -18.23 13.99
C TYR A 290 -20.94 -17.60 14.46
N PHE A 291 -21.07 -16.32 14.19
CA PHE A 291 -22.24 -15.52 14.53
C PHE A 291 -22.75 -14.71 13.34
N THR A 292 -24.06 -14.51 13.32
CA THR A 292 -24.73 -13.55 12.42
C THR A 292 -25.52 -12.60 13.26
N CYS A 293 -25.18 -11.31 13.23
CA CYS A 293 -25.90 -10.27 13.97
C CYS A 293 -25.67 -8.88 13.33
N HIS A 294 -26.58 -7.95 13.64
CA HIS A 294 -26.56 -6.59 13.12
C HIS A 294 -26.62 -5.60 14.28
N PHE A 295 -25.54 -4.86 14.49
CA PHE A 295 -25.47 -3.78 15.46
C PHE A 295 -25.70 -2.45 14.75
N ARG A 296 -26.89 -1.88 14.96
CA ARG A 296 -27.23 -0.59 14.39
C ARG A 296 -26.35 0.52 14.97
N LYS A 297 -26.23 1.62 14.26
CA LYS A 297 -25.36 2.75 14.60
C LYS A 297 -25.67 3.40 15.96
N ASP A 298 -26.91 3.32 16.40
CA ASP A 298 -27.42 3.94 17.61
C ASP A 298 -27.23 3.10 18.89
N LEU A 299 -26.77 1.84 18.75
CA LEU A 299 -26.58 0.96 19.89
C LEU A 299 -25.35 1.35 20.72
N THR A 300 -25.51 1.38 22.02
CA THR A 300 -24.39 1.42 22.98
C THR A 300 -23.69 0.06 23.05
N ILE A 301 -22.50 0.01 23.66
CA ILE A 301 -21.77 -1.25 23.84
C ILE A 301 -22.58 -2.25 24.67
N GLU A 302 -23.29 -1.78 25.72
CA GLU A 302 -24.12 -2.62 26.57
C GLU A 302 -25.25 -3.26 25.76
N GLN A 303 -25.94 -2.47 24.94
CA GLN A 303 -27.01 -2.96 24.07
C GLN A 303 -26.49 -3.94 23.01
N ALA A 304 -25.31 -3.68 22.44
CA ALA A 304 -24.68 -4.59 21.49
C ALA A 304 -24.30 -5.92 22.15
N MET A 305 -23.80 -5.89 23.38
CA MET A 305 -23.48 -7.09 24.14
C MET A 305 -24.74 -7.85 24.59
N GLU A 306 -25.85 -7.18 24.92
CA GLU A 306 -27.11 -7.84 25.23
C GLU A 306 -27.65 -8.58 24.00
N LEU A 307 -27.60 -7.98 22.79
CA LEU A 307 -27.95 -8.69 21.56
C LEU A 307 -27.08 -9.94 21.32
N LEU A 308 -25.78 -9.84 21.59
CA LEU A 308 -24.89 -10.99 21.46
C LEU A 308 -25.26 -12.10 22.47
N LYS A 309 -25.61 -11.75 23.69
CA LYS A 309 -26.07 -12.66 24.75
C LYS A 309 -27.40 -13.35 24.40
N GLU A 310 -28.31 -12.67 23.66
CA GLU A 310 -29.57 -13.24 23.17
C GLU A 310 -29.35 -14.46 22.27
N THR A 311 -28.17 -14.62 21.65
CA THR A 311 -27.81 -15.85 20.92
C THR A 311 -27.77 -17.08 21.81
N ARG A 312 -27.78 -16.91 23.13
CA ARG A 312 -27.70 -17.96 24.18
C ARG A 312 -26.41 -18.78 24.17
N ARG A 313 -25.40 -18.37 23.43
CA ARG A 313 -24.09 -19.02 23.39
C ARG A 313 -23.01 -18.27 24.17
N VAL A 314 -23.16 -16.96 24.28
CA VAL A 314 -22.21 -16.05 24.93
C VAL A 314 -22.86 -15.34 26.09
N ASN A 315 -22.12 -15.14 27.15
CA ASN A 315 -22.44 -14.22 28.24
C ASN A 315 -21.33 -13.17 28.33
N TYR A 316 -21.58 -12.04 29.02
CA TYR A 316 -20.59 -10.96 29.08
C TYR A 316 -20.54 -10.29 30.45
N LYS A 317 -19.42 -9.62 30.72
CA LYS A 317 -19.22 -8.68 31.83
C LYS A 317 -18.44 -7.50 31.34
N ILE A 318 -18.88 -6.29 31.68
CA ILE A 318 -18.19 -5.05 31.33
C ILE A 318 -17.52 -4.49 32.59
N GLU A 319 -16.21 -4.28 32.53
CA GLU A 319 -15.42 -3.66 33.59
C GLU A 319 -14.57 -2.54 32.98
N LYS A 320 -14.87 -1.28 33.35
CA LYS A 320 -14.19 -0.10 32.81
C LYS A 320 -14.21 -0.10 31.27
N LYS A 321 -13.05 -0.15 30.62
CA LYS A 321 -12.89 -0.20 29.15
C LYS A 321 -12.67 -1.64 28.62
N THR A 322 -13.11 -2.66 29.35
CA THR A 322 -12.93 -4.05 28.94
C THR A 322 -14.24 -4.84 29.04
N VAL A 323 -14.59 -5.53 27.98
CA VAL A 323 -15.67 -6.52 27.91
C VAL A 323 -15.05 -7.90 28.00
N TYR A 324 -15.51 -8.71 28.92
CA TYR A 324 -15.15 -10.11 29.06
C TYR A 324 -16.29 -10.95 28.49
N LEU A 325 -15.96 -11.81 27.51
CA LEU A 325 -16.93 -12.74 26.90
C LEU A 325 -16.60 -14.15 27.38
N TYR A 326 -17.59 -14.87 27.83
CA TYR A 326 -17.48 -16.23 28.33
C TYR A 326 -18.69 -17.07 27.87
N LYS A 327 -18.50 -18.37 27.81
CA LYS A 327 -19.54 -19.30 27.41
C LYS A 327 -20.68 -19.28 28.42
N LYS A 328 -21.90 -19.39 27.94
CA LYS A 328 -23.09 -19.48 28.79
C LYS A 328 -23.22 -20.87 29.40
#